data_d52de7748a7a301f8f535ec808b847ae
#
_entry.id   d52de7748a7a301f8f535ec808b847ae
#
_cell.length_a   1.000
_cell.length_b   1.000
_cell.length_c   1.000
_cell.angle_alpha   90.00
_cell.angle_beta   90.00
_cell.angle_gamma   90.00
#
_symmetry.space_group_name_H-M   'P 1'
#
loop_
_entity.id
_entity.type
_entity.pdbx_description
1 polymer ?
#
loop_
_entity_poly.entity_id
_entity_poly.type
_entity_poly.pdbx_seq_one_letter_code
_entity_poly.pdbx_strand_id
1 'polypeptide(L)'
;MSERNFQFRLRSSHPAPDRATQDLVVEFLGDSSAWEPQLLSLTMPGVRLDLISLLLCQHFDLVANAREKAIPLQQVEADFIVNTSSDWIVASVTGDFRIRLDGAASAQERGLADVDAIAYLQERMKLCPISRNLPDGVRKRIDLTSLG
;
A
#
# COMPACT_ATOMS: atom_id res chain seq x y z
N MET A 1 -13.85 4.80 26.12
CA MET A 1 -12.70 5.41 25.44
C MET A 1 -12.82 5.16 23.96
N SER A 2 -12.75 6.22 23.18
CA SER A 2 -12.90 6.10 21.74
C SER A 2 -11.57 5.72 21.09
N GLU A 3 -11.59 4.72 20.26
CA GLU A 3 -10.49 4.40 19.37
C GLU A 3 -10.44 5.43 18.25
N ARG A 4 -9.24 5.65 17.70
CA ARG A 4 -9.07 6.49 16.52
C ARG A 4 -8.93 5.62 15.30
N ASN A 5 -9.60 6.01 14.24
CA ASN A 5 -9.59 5.29 12.96
C ASN A 5 -9.04 6.21 11.88
N PHE A 6 -7.98 5.77 11.21
CA PHE A 6 -7.37 6.52 10.11
C PHE A 6 -7.54 5.71 8.83
N GLN A 7 -8.14 6.32 7.82
CA GLN A 7 -8.38 5.66 6.55
C GLN A 7 -7.66 6.40 5.42
N PHE A 8 -6.90 5.66 4.65
CA PHE A 8 -6.19 6.17 3.49
C PHE A 8 -6.53 5.31 2.28
N ARG A 9 -6.41 5.90 1.12
CA ARG A 9 -6.40 5.13 -0.12
C ARG A 9 -5.27 5.63 -1.02
N LEU A 10 -4.73 4.71 -1.79
CA LEU A 10 -3.59 4.97 -2.66
C LEU A 10 -3.92 4.49 -4.06
N ARG A 11 -3.43 5.20 -5.06
CA ARG A 11 -3.40 4.70 -6.43
C ARG A 11 -2.11 5.16 -7.11
N SER A 12 -1.62 4.33 -8.01
CA SER A 12 -0.44 4.65 -8.82
C SER A 12 -0.53 3.95 -10.16
N SER A 13 0.20 4.46 -11.14
CA SER A 13 0.32 3.84 -12.45
C SER A 13 1.77 3.49 -12.73
N HIS A 14 1.98 2.48 -13.59
CA HIS A 14 3.28 1.91 -13.87
C HIS A 14 3.43 1.63 -15.34
N PRO A 15 3.59 2.68 -16.17
CA PRO A 15 3.62 2.51 -17.62
C PRO A 15 4.88 1.76 -18.09
N ALA A 16 4.72 1.01 -19.18
CA ALA A 16 5.84 0.40 -19.85
C ALA A 16 6.79 1.49 -20.40
N PRO A 17 8.09 1.19 -20.61
CA PRO A 17 8.73 -0.13 -20.47
C PRO A 17 9.24 -0.45 -19.07
N ASP A 18 9.58 0.56 -18.27
CA ASP A 18 10.31 0.34 -17.01
C ASP A 18 9.41 0.11 -15.80
N ARG A 19 8.11 0.35 -15.93
CA ARG A 19 7.13 0.19 -14.85
C ARG A 19 7.41 1.06 -13.64
N ALA A 20 8.13 2.17 -13.81
CA ALA A 20 8.38 3.12 -12.73
C ALA A 20 7.08 3.72 -12.24
N THR A 21 7.00 4.02 -10.95
CA THR A 21 5.82 4.63 -10.35
C THR A 21 5.58 6.03 -10.91
N GLN A 22 4.35 6.25 -11.39
CA GLN A 22 3.87 7.56 -11.82
C GLN A 22 2.48 7.81 -11.22
N ASP A 23 2.09 9.07 -11.17
CA ASP A 23 0.76 9.49 -10.71
C ASP A 23 0.37 8.88 -9.35
N LEU A 24 1.34 8.79 -8.46
CA LEU A 24 1.11 8.26 -7.11
C LEU A 24 0.32 9.28 -6.31
N VAL A 25 -0.87 8.88 -5.88
CA VAL A 25 -1.77 9.72 -5.08
C VAL A 25 -2.16 8.97 -3.82
N VAL A 26 -2.02 9.62 -2.69
CA VAL A 26 -2.54 9.14 -1.40
C VAL A 26 -3.61 10.12 -0.95
N GLU A 27 -4.77 9.60 -0.58
CA GLU A 27 -5.87 10.39 -0.05
C GLU A 27 -6.20 9.92 1.36
N PHE A 28 -6.65 10.85 2.18
CA PHE A 28 -7.05 10.61 3.57
C PHE A 28 -8.52 10.96 3.72
N LEU A 29 -9.25 10.10 4.43
CA LEU A 29 -10.65 10.39 4.78
C LEU A 29 -10.66 11.25 6.04
N GLY A 30 -10.91 12.54 5.86
CA GLY A 30 -10.93 13.52 6.95
C GLY A 30 -12.24 13.56 7.71
N ASP A 31 -12.30 14.45 8.69
CA ASP A 31 -13.47 14.63 9.58
C ASP A 31 -14.73 15.04 8.82
N SER A 32 -14.58 15.71 7.67
CA SER A 32 -15.70 16.10 6.82
C SER A 32 -16.31 14.93 6.03
N SER A 33 -15.79 13.72 6.22
CA SER A 33 -16.15 12.51 5.46
C SER A 33 -15.84 12.63 3.96
N ALA A 34 -14.93 13.51 3.60
CA ALA A 34 -14.46 13.69 2.23
C ALA A 34 -13.01 13.22 2.11
N TRP A 35 -12.70 12.58 0.98
CA TRP A 35 -11.33 12.19 0.66
C TRP A 35 -10.52 13.40 0.24
N GLU A 36 -9.37 13.60 0.86
CA GLU A 36 -8.49 14.74 0.61
C GLU A 36 -7.11 14.24 0.17
N PRO A 37 -6.55 14.76 -0.94
CA PRO A 37 -5.18 14.42 -1.33
C PRO A 37 -4.20 14.81 -0.23
N GLN A 38 -3.24 13.92 0.03
CA GLN A 38 -2.20 14.16 1.02
C GLN A 38 -0.89 14.53 0.34
N LEU A 39 -0.50 15.79 0.49
CA LEU A 39 0.81 16.28 0.08
C LEU A 39 1.69 16.32 1.32
N LEU A 40 2.84 15.68 1.25
CA LEU A 40 3.77 15.67 2.38
C LEU A 40 4.22 17.10 2.70
N SER A 41 4.15 17.44 3.98
CA SER A 41 4.47 18.77 4.46
C SER A 41 5.10 18.68 5.85
N LEU A 42 6.02 19.59 6.14
CA LEU A 42 6.64 19.67 7.46
C LEU A 42 5.67 20.13 8.54
N THR A 43 4.52 20.67 8.15
CA THR A 43 3.48 21.12 9.10
C THR A 43 2.37 20.11 9.33
N MET A 44 2.42 18.95 8.62
CA MET A 44 1.42 17.92 8.77
C MET A 44 1.58 17.21 10.14
N PRO A 45 0.49 16.72 10.75
CA PRO A 45 0.61 15.98 12.02
C PRO A 45 1.55 14.78 11.89
N GLY A 46 2.47 14.63 12.86
CA GLY A 46 3.49 13.59 12.81
C GLY A 46 2.91 12.17 12.73
N VAL A 47 1.80 11.90 13.44
CA VAL A 47 1.16 10.58 13.37
C VAL A 47 0.64 10.28 11.96
N ARG A 48 0.05 11.27 11.30
CA ARG A 48 -0.43 11.08 9.92
C ARG A 48 0.74 10.83 8.97
N LEU A 49 1.82 11.55 9.13
CA LEU A 49 3.03 11.36 8.33
C LEU A 49 3.60 9.95 8.54
N ASP A 50 3.64 9.46 9.77
CA ASP A 50 4.11 8.11 10.08
C ASP A 50 3.23 7.04 9.42
N LEU A 51 1.92 7.20 9.48
CA LEU A 51 0.99 6.25 8.85
C LEU A 51 1.10 6.26 7.32
N ILE A 52 1.26 7.43 6.71
CA ILE A 52 1.50 7.55 5.27
C ILE A 52 2.82 6.87 4.91
N SER A 53 3.85 7.05 5.71
CA SER A 53 5.15 6.43 5.54
C SER A 53 5.06 4.90 5.54
N LEU A 54 4.25 4.32 6.43
CA LEU A 54 4.00 2.88 6.44
C LEU A 54 3.34 2.41 5.14
N LEU A 55 2.29 3.10 4.70
CA LEU A 55 1.61 2.78 3.45
C LEU A 55 2.56 2.88 2.25
N LEU A 56 3.34 3.94 2.17
CA LEU A 56 4.32 4.14 1.08
C LEU A 56 5.42 3.09 1.10
N CYS A 57 5.85 2.66 2.28
CA CYS A 57 6.85 1.60 2.42
C CYS A 57 6.34 0.28 1.87
N GLN A 58 5.09 -0.07 2.18
CA GLN A 58 4.47 -1.29 1.65
C GLN A 58 4.30 -1.20 0.14
N HIS A 59 3.87 -0.06 -0.37
CA HIS A 59 3.73 0.17 -1.81
C HIS A 59 5.08 0.06 -2.51
N PHE A 60 6.13 0.65 -1.95
CA PHE A 60 7.47 0.58 -2.50
C PHE A 60 7.95 -0.87 -2.63
N ASP A 61 7.76 -1.67 -1.58
CA ASP A 61 8.17 -3.07 -1.59
C ASP A 61 7.39 -3.88 -2.63
N LEU A 62 6.09 -3.62 -2.75
CA LEU A 62 5.26 -4.26 -3.77
C LEU A 62 5.80 -3.96 -5.17
N VAL A 63 6.00 -2.70 -5.49
CA VAL A 63 6.45 -2.28 -6.82
C VAL A 63 7.85 -2.80 -7.14
N ALA A 64 8.77 -2.68 -6.19
CA ALA A 64 10.15 -3.12 -6.39
C ALA A 64 10.23 -4.62 -6.64
N ASN A 65 9.50 -5.42 -5.87
CA ASN A 65 9.52 -6.87 -6.03
C ASN A 65 8.76 -7.31 -7.28
N ALA A 66 7.70 -6.62 -7.67
CA ALA A 66 7.00 -6.91 -8.93
C ALA A 66 7.91 -6.64 -10.13
N ARG A 67 8.66 -5.55 -10.11
CA ARG A 67 9.62 -5.21 -11.17
C ARG A 67 10.73 -6.25 -11.25
N GLU A 68 11.24 -6.70 -10.12
CA GLU A 68 12.28 -7.72 -10.07
C GLU A 68 11.82 -9.04 -10.68
N LYS A 69 10.55 -9.37 -10.52
CA LYS A 69 9.95 -10.57 -11.12
C LYS A 69 9.43 -10.33 -12.55
N ALA A 70 9.68 -9.16 -13.11
CA ALA A 70 9.23 -8.78 -14.45
C ALA A 70 7.71 -8.89 -14.64
N ILE A 71 6.94 -8.73 -13.57
CA ILE A 71 5.48 -8.71 -13.64
C ILE A 71 5.05 -7.42 -14.35
N PRO A 72 4.19 -7.50 -15.39
CA PRO A 72 3.77 -6.33 -16.15
C PRO A 72 2.72 -5.52 -15.40
N LEU A 73 3.13 -4.93 -14.29
CA LEU A 73 2.29 -4.13 -13.42
C LEU A 73 1.88 -2.84 -14.14
N GLN A 74 0.58 -2.56 -14.20
CA GLN A 74 0.06 -1.33 -14.79
C GLN A 74 -0.47 -0.37 -13.74
N GLN A 75 -1.17 -0.88 -12.72
CA GLN A 75 -1.84 -0.04 -11.75
C GLN A 75 -1.85 -0.71 -10.37
N VAL A 76 -1.71 0.10 -9.34
CA VAL A 76 -1.89 -0.32 -7.95
C VAL A 76 -2.95 0.56 -7.32
N GLU A 77 -3.87 -0.06 -6.59
CA GLU A 77 -4.82 0.62 -5.73
C GLU A 77 -4.77 0.00 -4.36
N ALA A 78 -4.98 0.78 -3.33
CA ALA A 78 -5.00 0.26 -1.97
C ALA A 78 -5.98 1.03 -1.09
N ASP A 79 -6.62 0.28 -0.19
CA ASP A 79 -7.31 0.83 0.96
C ASP A 79 -6.49 0.48 2.20
N PHE A 80 -6.26 1.45 3.05
CA PHE A 80 -5.36 1.31 4.19
C PHE A 80 -6.02 1.89 5.43
N ILE A 81 -6.19 1.06 6.45
CA ILE A 81 -6.90 1.44 7.67
C ILE A 81 -6.02 1.17 8.87
N VAL A 82 -5.85 2.17 9.71
CA VAL A 82 -5.12 2.06 10.95
C VAL A 82 -6.03 2.45 12.11
N ASN A 83 -6.08 1.59 13.12
CA ASN A 83 -6.79 1.88 14.36
C ASN A 83 -5.78 2.09 15.47
N THR A 84 -5.98 3.15 16.25
CA THR A 84 -5.16 3.43 17.41
C THR A 84 -6.05 3.51 18.65
N SER A 85 -5.44 3.39 19.83
CA SER A 85 -6.12 3.72 21.07
C SER A 85 -6.33 5.24 21.18
N SER A 86 -7.07 5.66 22.19
CA SER A 86 -7.21 7.09 22.49
C SER A 86 -5.86 7.75 22.81
N ASP A 87 -4.88 6.98 23.25
CA ASP A 87 -3.53 7.45 23.56
C ASP A 87 -2.58 7.40 22.33
N TRP A 88 -3.14 7.21 21.14
CA TRP A 88 -2.38 7.21 19.88
C TRP A 88 -1.46 6.00 19.70
N ILE A 89 -1.72 4.92 20.44
CA ILE A 89 -0.95 3.68 20.26
C ILE A 89 -1.62 2.84 19.16
N VAL A 90 -0.85 2.45 18.15
CA VAL A 90 -1.37 1.66 17.04
C VAL A 90 -1.82 0.29 17.56
N ALA A 91 -3.07 -0.06 17.28
CA ALA A 91 -3.67 -1.34 17.66
C ALA A 91 -3.74 -2.29 16.48
N SER A 92 -4.10 -1.79 15.30
CA SER A 92 -4.19 -2.62 14.11
C SER A 92 -3.88 -1.84 12.84
N VAL A 93 -3.34 -2.55 11.85
CA VAL A 93 -3.07 -2.04 10.51
C VAL A 93 -3.65 -3.04 9.51
N THR A 94 -4.50 -2.56 8.62
CA THR A 94 -5.08 -3.38 7.56
C THR A 94 -4.80 -2.70 6.21
N GLY A 95 -4.10 -3.39 5.33
CA GLY A 95 -3.84 -2.93 3.97
C GLY A 95 -4.46 -3.91 2.97
N ASP A 96 -5.30 -3.40 2.09
CA ASP A 96 -5.91 -4.17 1.02
C ASP A 96 -5.41 -3.59 -0.29
N PHE A 97 -4.45 -4.29 -0.90
CA PHE A 97 -3.79 -3.86 -2.13
C PHE A 97 -4.30 -4.66 -3.31
N ARG A 98 -4.57 -3.98 -4.39
CA ARG A 98 -5.04 -4.58 -5.64
C ARG A 98 -4.14 -4.13 -6.78
N ILE A 99 -3.67 -5.09 -7.56
CA ILE A 99 -2.85 -4.78 -8.74
C ILE A 99 -3.63 -5.12 -10.00
N ARG A 100 -3.40 -4.34 -11.04
CA ARG A 100 -3.93 -4.58 -12.38
C ARG A 100 -2.76 -4.73 -13.33
N LEU A 101 -2.78 -5.79 -14.13
CA LEU A 101 -1.74 -6.06 -15.11
C LEU A 101 -2.01 -5.33 -16.41
N ASP A 102 -0.94 -5.03 -17.14
CA ASP A 102 -1.03 -4.38 -18.44
C ASP A 102 -1.71 -5.32 -19.45
N GLY A 103 -2.87 -4.92 -19.94
CA GLY A 103 -3.62 -5.68 -20.95
C GLY A 103 -2.90 -5.80 -22.28
N ALA A 104 -1.94 -4.91 -22.56
CA ALA A 104 -1.11 -4.98 -23.78
C ALA A 104 0.08 -5.92 -23.65
N ALA A 105 0.39 -6.38 -22.43
CA ALA A 105 1.44 -7.37 -22.23
C ALA A 105 1.01 -8.73 -22.76
N SER A 106 1.99 -9.58 -23.12
CA SER A 106 1.70 -10.92 -23.60
C SER A 106 1.07 -11.78 -22.51
N ALA A 107 0.39 -12.86 -22.92
CA ALA A 107 -0.16 -13.82 -21.96
C ALA A 107 0.93 -14.44 -21.10
N GLN A 108 2.11 -14.66 -21.69
CA GLN A 108 3.26 -15.20 -20.96
C GLN A 108 3.73 -14.23 -19.88
N GLU A 109 3.84 -12.95 -20.21
CA GLU A 109 4.24 -11.92 -19.25
C GLU A 109 3.23 -11.79 -18.12
N ARG A 110 1.93 -11.75 -18.47
CA ARG A 110 0.86 -11.68 -17.46
C ARG A 110 0.83 -12.91 -16.57
N GLY A 111 1.20 -14.08 -17.13
CA GLY A 111 1.28 -15.33 -16.39
C GLY A 111 2.38 -15.35 -15.32
N LEU A 112 3.30 -14.39 -15.34
CA LEU A 112 4.31 -14.25 -14.28
C LEU A 112 3.69 -13.85 -12.94
N ALA A 113 2.50 -13.26 -12.96
CA ALA A 113 1.76 -12.90 -11.75
C ALA A 113 0.85 -14.06 -11.31
N ASP A 114 1.41 -15.24 -11.20
CA ASP A 114 0.68 -16.43 -10.74
C ASP A 114 0.47 -16.41 -9.22
N VAL A 115 -0.22 -17.42 -8.70
CA VAL A 115 -0.56 -17.52 -7.27
C VAL A 115 0.69 -17.46 -6.41
N ASP A 116 1.75 -18.15 -6.79
CA ASP A 116 2.99 -18.18 -6.01
C ASP A 116 3.68 -16.82 -6.02
N ALA A 117 3.69 -16.13 -7.16
CA ALA A 117 4.26 -14.80 -7.28
C ALA A 117 3.50 -13.79 -6.41
N ILE A 118 2.18 -13.83 -6.44
CA ILE A 118 1.35 -12.94 -5.63
C ILE A 118 1.58 -13.20 -4.13
N ALA A 119 1.65 -14.46 -3.72
CA ALA A 119 1.94 -14.81 -2.33
C ALA A 119 3.34 -14.31 -1.92
N TYR A 120 4.33 -14.42 -2.80
CA TYR A 120 5.67 -13.92 -2.55
C TYR A 120 5.66 -12.40 -2.36
N LEU A 121 4.98 -11.66 -3.24
CA LEU A 121 4.88 -10.20 -3.12
C LEU A 121 4.24 -9.81 -1.79
N GLN A 122 3.17 -10.49 -1.40
CA GLN A 122 2.48 -10.22 -0.15
C GLN A 122 3.40 -10.43 1.06
N GLU A 123 4.16 -11.51 1.07
CA GLU A 123 5.12 -11.77 2.14
C GLU A 123 6.24 -10.71 2.19
N ARG A 124 6.70 -10.26 1.03
CA ARG A 124 7.73 -9.20 0.98
C ARG A 124 7.20 -7.87 1.52
N MET A 125 5.94 -7.54 1.26
CA MET A 125 5.32 -6.33 1.78
C MET A 125 5.27 -6.32 3.31
N LYS A 126 5.08 -7.49 3.93
CA LYS A 126 5.07 -7.62 5.39
C LYS A 126 6.44 -7.34 6.02
N LEU A 127 7.50 -7.45 5.22
CA LEU A 127 8.87 -7.23 5.68
C LEU A 127 9.33 -5.78 5.51
N CYS A 128 8.45 -4.87 5.14
CA CYS A 128 8.79 -3.47 5.00
C CYS A 128 9.39 -2.94 6.32
N PRO A 129 10.48 -2.15 6.25
CA PRO A 129 11.19 -1.74 7.48
C PRO A 129 10.31 -1.05 8.52
N ILE A 130 9.36 -0.22 8.09
CA ILE A 130 8.44 0.48 9.01
C ILE A 130 7.51 -0.51 9.70
N SER A 131 6.95 -1.47 8.94
CA SER A 131 6.10 -2.51 9.51
C SER A 131 6.83 -3.36 10.54
N ARG A 132 8.11 -3.66 10.28
CA ARG A 132 8.94 -4.47 11.17
C ARG A 132 9.24 -3.77 12.50
N ASN A 133 9.12 -2.46 12.55
CA ASN A 133 9.37 -1.67 13.75
C ASN A 133 8.11 -1.36 14.55
N LEU A 134 6.96 -1.85 14.11
CA LEU A 134 5.73 -1.74 14.90
C LEU A 134 5.82 -2.68 16.12
N PRO A 135 5.23 -2.30 17.26
CA PRO A 135 5.22 -3.17 18.44
C PRO A 135 4.58 -4.53 18.16
N ASP A 136 5.04 -5.56 18.90
CA ASP A 136 4.58 -6.94 18.69
C ASP A 136 3.06 -7.13 18.88
N GLY A 137 2.43 -6.29 19.70
CA GLY A 137 1.00 -6.38 19.95
C GLY A 137 0.13 -5.83 18.84
N VAL A 138 0.71 -5.23 17.80
CA VAL A 138 -0.06 -4.66 16.69
C VAL A 138 -0.55 -5.77 15.77
N ARG A 139 -1.86 -5.80 15.52
CA ARG A 139 -2.44 -6.71 14.53
C ARG A 139 -2.21 -6.16 13.14
N LYS A 140 -1.49 -6.91 12.32
CA LYS A 140 -1.13 -6.51 10.94
C LYS A 140 -1.76 -7.47 9.95
N ARG A 141 -2.49 -6.91 8.98
CA ARG A 141 -3.07 -7.68 7.89
C ARG A 141 -2.78 -6.94 6.58
N ILE A 142 -2.13 -7.65 5.67
CA ILE A 142 -1.84 -7.17 4.32
C ILE A 142 -2.38 -8.21 3.35
N ASP A 143 -3.31 -7.81 2.52
CA ASP A 143 -3.86 -8.65 1.46
C ASP A 143 -3.48 -8.07 0.11
N LEU A 144 -3.07 -8.92 -0.81
CA LEU A 144 -2.73 -8.54 -2.17
C LEU A 144 -3.54 -9.38 -3.15
N THR A 145 -4.27 -8.72 -4.03
CA THR A 145 -5.12 -9.36 -5.04
C THR A 145 -4.71 -8.89 -6.42
N SER A 146 -4.61 -9.82 -7.36
CA SER A 146 -4.44 -9.49 -8.77
C SER A 146 -5.80 -9.45 -9.44
N LEU A 147 -6.10 -8.34 -10.10
CA LEU A 147 -7.35 -8.16 -10.83
C LEU A 147 -7.24 -8.55 -12.32
N GLY A 148 -6.14 -9.15 -12.69
CA GLY A 148 -5.93 -9.66 -14.05
C GLY A 148 -5.00 -8.82 -14.88
#